data_5d4dc7b966d4935b53c297930d3767ec
#
_entry.id   5d4dc7b966d4935b53c297930d3767ec
#
_cell.length_a   1.000
_cell.length_b   1.000
_cell.length_c   1.000
_cell.angle_alpha   90.00
_cell.angle_beta   90.00
_cell.angle_gamma   90.00
#
_symmetry.space_group_name_H-M   'P 1'
#
loop_
_entity.id
_entity.type
_entity.pdbx_description
1 polymer ?
#
loop_
_entity_poly.entity_id
_entity_poly.type
_entity_poly.pdbx_seq_one_letter_code
_entity_poly.pdbx_strand_id
1 'polypeptide(L)'
;VVTFVGNPKAVEHAKKFGISFLSFQEKTIAEVMEDIDAQAKALEIDASKKLAKMQETLDFIKERLKNVKKKKGVELFHKANKISGHQALDSDILEKGGIDNFGLKYVKFGRADISVEKIVKENPEIIFIWWISPLSPEDVLNNPKFATIKAIKNKQVYKLPTMDIGGPRAPLISLFIALKAHPEAFKGVDINAIVKDYYKVVFDLNDAEVEPFLWH
;
A
#
# COMPACT_ATOMS: atom_id res chain seq x y z
N VAL A 1 -4.84 21.13 13.90
CA VAL A 1 -4.96 20.73 12.48
C VAL A 1 -3.93 19.67 12.16
N VAL A 2 -4.36 18.60 11.48
CA VAL A 2 -3.49 17.57 10.95
C VAL A 2 -3.15 17.91 9.50
N THR A 3 -1.88 17.84 9.11
CA THR A 3 -1.45 18.16 7.74
C THR A 3 -0.26 17.31 7.32
N PHE A 4 -0.12 17.14 6.02
CA PHE A 4 1.01 16.50 5.38
C PHE A 4 2.17 17.50 5.19
N VAL A 5 3.41 17.07 5.39
CA VAL A 5 4.64 17.93 5.31
C VAL A 5 4.84 18.59 3.94
N GLY A 6 4.10 18.16 2.93
CA GLY A 6 4.27 18.62 1.54
C GLY A 6 4.01 20.12 1.27
N ASN A 7 3.52 20.89 2.26
CA ASN A 7 3.27 22.33 2.08
C ASN A 7 3.82 23.19 3.23
N PRO A 8 5.15 23.39 3.31
CA PRO A 8 5.78 24.15 4.39
C PRO A 8 5.30 25.61 4.47
N LYS A 9 4.94 26.24 3.34
CA LYS A 9 4.42 27.61 3.33
C LYS A 9 3.05 27.73 3.99
N ALA A 10 2.15 26.76 3.76
CA ALA A 10 0.85 26.73 4.43
C ALA A 10 1.01 26.51 5.94
N VAL A 11 1.96 25.67 6.33
CA VAL A 11 2.33 25.42 7.73
C VAL A 11 2.85 26.71 8.42
N GLU A 12 3.79 27.42 7.79
CA GLU A 12 4.28 28.71 8.31
C GLU A 12 3.18 29.77 8.41
N HIS A 13 2.28 29.79 7.42
CA HIS A 13 1.15 30.73 7.43
C HIS A 13 0.20 30.43 8.59
N ALA A 14 -0.15 29.18 8.79
CA ALA A 14 -1.01 28.74 9.91
C ALA A 14 -0.40 29.09 11.28
N LYS A 15 0.91 28.93 11.44
CA LYS A 15 1.63 29.33 12.68
C LYS A 15 1.40 30.80 13.06
N LYS A 16 1.37 31.70 12.08
CA LYS A 16 1.15 33.15 12.31
C LYS A 16 -0.20 33.44 12.92
N PHE A 17 -1.18 32.56 12.74
CA PHE A 17 -2.52 32.67 13.32
C PHE A 17 -2.69 31.86 14.61
N GLY A 18 -1.60 31.37 15.21
CA GLY A 18 -1.66 30.57 16.44
C GLY A 18 -2.28 29.18 16.25
N ILE A 19 -2.39 28.69 15.02
CA ILE A 19 -2.96 27.37 14.74
C ILE A 19 -1.92 26.29 15.02
N SER A 20 -2.20 25.42 16.00
CA SER A 20 -1.41 24.21 16.24
C SER A 20 -1.71 23.14 15.18
N PHE A 21 -0.68 22.42 14.74
CA PHE A 21 -0.85 21.33 13.78
C PHE A 21 0.17 20.22 14.02
N LEU A 22 -0.23 19.02 13.63
CA LEU A 22 0.63 17.84 13.47
C LEU A 22 0.95 17.69 11.99
N SER A 23 2.19 17.36 11.68
CA SER A 23 2.67 17.24 10.31
C SER A 23 3.42 15.92 10.15
N PHE A 24 2.99 15.09 9.22
CA PHE A 24 3.45 13.73 9.01
C PHE A 24 4.01 13.51 7.61
N GLN A 25 4.94 12.58 7.47
CA GLN A 25 5.47 12.10 6.19
C GLN A 25 5.90 10.63 6.37
N GLU A 26 4.94 9.75 6.26
CA GLU A 26 5.12 8.34 6.53
C GLU A 26 5.87 7.65 5.37
N LYS A 27 6.80 6.79 5.74
CA LYS A 27 7.59 5.96 4.82
C LYS A 27 7.36 4.47 5.06
N THR A 28 6.75 4.13 6.19
CA THR A 28 6.43 2.78 6.61
C THR A 28 5.05 2.70 7.24
N ILE A 29 4.44 1.52 7.25
CA ILE A 29 3.16 1.30 7.96
C ILE A 29 3.34 1.51 9.47
N ALA A 30 4.52 1.22 10.01
CA ALA A 30 4.80 1.48 11.43
C ALA A 30 4.70 2.99 11.73
N GLU A 31 5.29 3.85 10.90
CA GLU A 31 5.17 5.30 11.04
C GLU A 31 3.70 5.77 10.90
N VAL A 32 2.92 5.18 9.98
CA VAL A 32 1.47 5.45 9.90
C VAL A 32 0.76 5.14 11.22
N MET A 33 1.10 4.03 11.87
CA MET A 33 0.53 3.65 13.16
C MET A 33 0.97 4.59 14.29
N GLU A 34 2.24 5.02 14.30
CA GLU A 34 2.76 6.02 15.24
C GLU A 34 2.04 7.37 15.07
N ASP A 35 1.78 7.78 13.84
CA ASP A 35 1.07 9.01 13.53
C ASP A 35 -0.40 8.96 13.96
N ILE A 36 -1.07 7.81 13.79
CA ILE A 36 -2.42 7.57 14.31
C ILE A 36 -2.44 7.66 15.84
N ASP A 37 -1.47 7.06 16.51
CA ASP A 37 -1.33 7.12 17.99
C ASP A 37 -1.11 8.57 18.47
N ALA A 38 -0.23 9.30 17.79
CA ALA A 38 0.03 10.72 18.10
C ALA A 38 -1.23 11.59 17.91
N GLN A 39 -2.00 11.35 16.84
CA GLN A 39 -3.26 12.05 16.60
C GLN A 39 -4.31 11.71 17.67
N ALA A 40 -4.43 10.42 18.01
CA ALA A 40 -5.36 9.96 19.04
C ALA A 40 -5.05 10.60 20.41
N LYS A 41 -3.77 10.62 20.81
CA LYS A 41 -3.32 11.30 22.02
C LYS A 41 -3.64 12.81 22.03
N ALA A 42 -3.41 13.48 20.90
CA ALA A 42 -3.69 14.92 20.78
C ALA A 42 -5.19 15.24 20.85
N LEU A 43 -6.05 14.27 20.51
CA LEU A 43 -7.52 14.37 20.56
C LEU A 43 -8.13 13.73 21.81
N GLU A 44 -7.30 13.20 22.72
CA GLU A 44 -7.74 12.48 23.93
C GLU A 44 -8.62 11.26 23.62
N ILE A 45 -8.31 10.56 22.51
CA ILE A 45 -9.04 9.38 22.01
C ILE A 45 -8.17 8.13 22.24
N ASP A 46 -8.78 7.03 22.70
CA ASP A 46 -8.12 5.72 22.77
C ASP A 46 -8.17 5.00 21.41
N ALA A 47 -7.02 4.90 20.73
CA ALA A 47 -6.86 4.16 19.48
C ALA A 47 -6.27 2.76 19.68
N SER A 48 -6.03 2.30 20.92
CA SER A 48 -5.30 1.07 21.21
C SER A 48 -5.85 -0.18 20.51
N LYS A 49 -7.18 -0.36 20.51
CA LYS A 49 -7.84 -1.49 19.82
C LYS A 49 -7.65 -1.42 18.30
N LYS A 50 -7.72 -0.23 17.72
CA LYS A 50 -7.57 0.01 16.27
C LYS A 50 -6.13 -0.29 15.84
N LEU A 51 -5.15 0.20 16.58
CA LEU A 51 -3.73 -0.07 16.36
C LEU A 51 -3.38 -1.55 16.55
N ALA A 52 -3.93 -2.19 17.57
CA ALA A 52 -3.76 -3.63 17.79
C ALA A 52 -4.29 -4.44 16.60
N LYS A 53 -5.46 -4.07 16.04
CA LYS A 53 -6.02 -4.74 14.86
C LYS A 53 -5.18 -4.54 13.59
N MET A 54 -4.62 -3.35 13.41
CA MET A 54 -3.67 -3.08 12.32
C MET A 54 -2.44 -4.00 12.44
N GLN A 55 -1.84 -4.09 13.63
CA GLN A 55 -0.68 -4.94 13.90
C GLN A 55 -1.01 -6.43 13.73
N GLU A 56 -2.14 -6.91 14.27
CA GLU A 56 -2.63 -8.29 14.10
C GLU A 56 -2.70 -8.69 12.61
N THR A 57 -3.20 -7.77 11.77
CA THR A 57 -3.30 -8.03 10.32
C THR A 57 -1.92 -8.14 9.67
N LEU A 58 -0.97 -7.28 10.06
CA LEU A 58 0.41 -7.38 9.57
C LEU A 58 1.10 -8.67 10.05
N ASP A 59 0.89 -9.07 11.30
CA ASP A 59 1.44 -10.30 11.86
C ASP A 59 0.84 -11.54 11.17
N PHE A 60 -0.45 -11.52 10.88
CA PHE A 60 -1.11 -12.56 10.08
C PHE A 60 -0.46 -12.72 8.70
N ILE A 61 -0.27 -11.62 7.96
CA ILE A 61 0.40 -11.63 6.65
C ILE A 61 1.81 -12.21 6.79
N LYS A 62 2.58 -11.70 7.76
CA LYS A 62 3.95 -12.12 8.03
C LYS A 62 4.05 -13.62 8.31
N GLU A 63 3.18 -14.16 9.15
CA GLU A 63 3.19 -15.61 9.47
C GLU A 63 2.83 -16.45 8.24
N ARG A 64 1.83 -16.02 7.44
CA ARG A 64 1.47 -16.71 6.19
C ARG A 64 2.61 -16.72 5.17
N LEU A 65 3.41 -15.69 5.13
CA LEU A 65 4.51 -15.54 4.16
C LEU A 65 5.88 -15.96 4.69
N LYS A 66 5.98 -16.44 5.93
CA LYS A 66 7.24 -16.73 6.64
C LYS A 66 8.21 -17.62 5.84
N ASN A 67 7.70 -18.63 5.15
CA ASN A 67 8.50 -19.57 4.36
C ASN A 67 8.25 -19.42 2.84
N VAL A 68 7.65 -18.30 2.43
CA VAL A 68 7.32 -18.02 1.04
C VAL A 68 8.38 -17.12 0.43
N LYS A 69 8.93 -17.52 -0.72
CA LYS A 69 9.88 -16.66 -1.46
C LYS A 69 9.16 -15.45 -2.01
N LYS A 70 9.67 -14.26 -1.71
CA LYS A 70 9.15 -13.00 -2.28
C LYS A 70 9.17 -13.04 -3.81
N LYS A 71 8.11 -12.54 -4.44
CA LYS A 71 8.05 -12.35 -5.89
C LYS A 71 8.67 -11.02 -6.28
N LYS A 72 9.49 -11.00 -7.32
CA LYS A 72 9.97 -9.75 -7.88
C LYS A 72 8.79 -8.98 -8.50
N GLY A 73 8.57 -7.75 -8.05
CA GLY A 73 7.45 -6.95 -8.51
C GLY A 73 7.70 -5.46 -8.42
N VAL A 74 6.69 -4.70 -8.79
CA VAL A 74 6.72 -3.24 -8.76
C VAL A 74 5.30 -2.68 -8.74
N GLU A 75 5.13 -1.46 -8.24
CA GLU A 75 3.93 -0.65 -8.41
C GLU A 75 4.16 0.45 -9.44
N LEU A 76 3.22 0.56 -10.39
CA LEU A 76 3.17 1.61 -11.41
C LEU A 76 2.20 2.70 -10.97
N PHE A 77 2.61 3.96 -11.17
CA PHE A 77 1.80 5.14 -10.83
C PHE A 77 1.07 5.69 -12.08
N HIS A 78 1.09 7.01 -12.27
CA HIS A 78 0.38 7.67 -13.39
C HIS A 78 0.93 7.33 -14.78
N LYS A 79 2.12 6.75 -14.83
CA LYS A 79 2.79 6.30 -16.07
C LYS A 79 3.29 4.88 -15.88
N ALA A 80 3.35 4.12 -16.96
CA ALA A 80 3.83 2.74 -16.96
C ALA A 80 5.34 2.59 -16.64
N ASN A 81 6.04 3.69 -16.39
CA ASN A 81 7.46 3.72 -16.01
C ASN A 81 7.73 4.58 -14.76
N LYS A 82 6.70 5.07 -14.07
CA LYS A 82 6.86 5.75 -12.78
C LYS A 82 6.64 4.76 -11.65
N ILE A 83 7.68 4.53 -10.85
CA ILE A 83 7.72 3.49 -9.82
C ILE A 83 8.14 4.05 -8.46
N SER A 84 7.84 3.32 -7.38
CA SER A 84 8.31 3.63 -6.02
C SER A 84 9.69 3.03 -5.73
N GLY A 85 10.43 3.69 -4.85
CA GLY A 85 11.75 3.28 -4.37
C GLY A 85 11.92 3.44 -2.88
N HIS A 86 13.13 3.78 -2.43
CA HIS A 86 13.41 4.01 -1.02
C HIS A 86 12.59 5.19 -0.46
N GLN A 87 12.31 5.14 0.85
CA GLN A 87 11.57 6.17 1.58
C GLN A 87 10.18 6.49 0.97
N ALA A 88 9.54 5.47 0.41
CA ALA A 88 8.17 5.53 -0.08
C ALA A 88 7.33 4.49 0.67
N LEU A 89 6.23 4.92 1.25
CA LEU A 89 5.29 4.04 1.97
C LEU A 89 4.80 2.89 1.08
N ASP A 90 4.59 3.14 -0.20
CA ASP A 90 4.23 2.10 -1.17
C ASP A 90 5.23 0.94 -1.18
N SER A 91 6.53 1.23 -1.02
CA SER A 91 7.57 0.19 -0.99
C SER A 91 7.51 -0.68 0.25
N ASP A 92 7.20 -0.11 1.42
CA ASP A 92 6.98 -0.86 2.66
C ASP A 92 5.71 -1.73 2.54
N ILE A 93 4.63 -1.18 1.99
CA ILE A 93 3.37 -1.90 1.73
C ILE A 93 3.60 -3.10 0.80
N LEU A 94 4.34 -2.92 -0.29
CA LEU A 94 4.73 -4.00 -1.21
C LEU A 94 5.56 -5.07 -0.47
N GLU A 95 6.53 -4.65 0.32
CA GLU A 95 7.40 -5.56 1.06
C GLU A 95 6.62 -6.41 2.07
N LYS A 96 5.72 -5.79 2.84
CA LYS A 96 4.81 -6.49 3.77
C LYS A 96 3.89 -7.47 3.04
N GLY A 97 3.48 -7.14 1.80
CA GLY A 97 2.73 -8.02 0.91
C GLY A 97 3.56 -9.13 0.23
N GLY A 98 4.83 -9.31 0.60
CA GLY A 98 5.69 -10.38 0.07
C GLY A 98 6.30 -10.09 -1.29
N ILE A 99 6.47 -8.81 -1.65
CA ILE A 99 7.08 -8.38 -2.90
C ILE A 99 8.54 -7.97 -2.68
N ASP A 100 9.42 -8.45 -3.54
CA ASP A 100 10.77 -7.93 -3.74
C ASP A 100 10.68 -6.76 -4.74
N ASN A 101 10.53 -5.53 -4.20
CA ASN A 101 10.38 -4.33 -5.02
C ASN A 101 11.70 -3.96 -5.70
N PHE A 102 11.85 -4.27 -6.98
CA PHE A 102 13.05 -3.91 -7.72
C PHE A 102 13.23 -2.39 -7.90
N GLY A 103 12.20 -1.58 -7.64
CA GLY A 103 12.28 -0.12 -7.66
C GLY A 103 13.30 0.43 -6.68
N LEU A 104 13.56 -0.26 -5.56
CA LEU A 104 14.61 0.10 -4.60
C LEU A 104 16.02 0.18 -5.24
N LYS A 105 16.26 -0.56 -6.31
CA LYS A 105 17.53 -0.52 -7.04
C LYS A 105 17.74 0.76 -7.83
N TYR A 106 16.67 1.42 -8.27
CA TYR A 106 16.73 2.53 -9.22
C TYR A 106 16.30 3.86 -8.66
N VAL A 107 15.45 3.87 -7.64
CA VAL A 107 14.84 5.07 -7.08
C VAL A 107 15.30 5.25 -5.63
N LYS A 108 16.11 6.28 -5.39
CA LYS A 108 16.71 6.54 -4.07
C LYS A 108 15.71 7.17 -3.08
N PHE A 109 14.74 7.94 -3.58
CA PHE A 109 13.78 8.65 -2.74
C PHE A 109 12.42 8.71 -3.41
N GLY A 110 11.38 8.30 -2.69
CA GLY A 110 9.99 8.43 -3.10
C GLY A 110 9.69 7.70 -4.41
N ARG A 111 9.17 8.42 -5.38
CA ARG A 111 8.72 7.89 -6.68
C ARG A 111 9.44 8.61 -7.81
N ALA A 112 9.91 7.88 -8.82
CA ALA A 112 10.57 8.46 -9.99
C ALA A 112 10.25 7.69 -11.28
N ASP A 113 10.43 8.38 -12.41
CA ASP A 113 10.38 7.76 -13.73
C ASP A 113 11.71 7.03 -13.99
N ILE A 114 11.64 5.80 -14.46
CA ILE A 114 12.81 5.03 -14.95
C ILE A 114 12.61 4.67 -16.41
N SER A 115 13.66 4.22 -17.09
CA SER A 115 13.48 3.77 -18.47
C SER A 115 12.72 2.45 -18.54
N VAL A 116 11.91 2.28 -19.58
CA VAL A 116 11.13 1.06 -19.83
C VAL A 116 12.04 -0.16 -19.93
N GLU A 117 13.22 0.00 -20.54
CA GLU A 117 14.23 -1.04 -20.70
C GLU A 117 14.71 -1.60 -19.34
N LYS A 118 14.76 -0.76 -18.31
CA LYS A 118 15.10 -1.20 -16.95
C LYS A 118 13.99 -2.11 -16.39
N ILE A 119 12.72 -1.77 -16.62
CA ILE A 119 11.58 -2.61 -16.20
C ILE A 119 11.63 -3.95 -16.91
N VAL A 120 11.85 -3.94 -18.23
CA VAL A 120 11.97 -5.16 -19.05
C VAL A 120 13.15 -6.01 -18.58
N LYS A 121 14.32 -5.40 -18.30
CA LYS A 121 15.51 -6.08 -17.78
C LYS A 121 15.27 -6.75 -16.42
N GLU A 122 14.55 -6.09 -15.52
CA GLU A 122 14.23 -6.67 -14.19
C GLU A 122 13.21 -7.82 -14.32
N ASN A 123 12.42 -7.84 -15.40
CA ASN A 123 11.51 -8.93 -15.72
C ASN A 123 10.60 -9.34 -14.54
N PRO A 124 9.79 -8.42 -14.01
CA PRO A 124 8.95 -8.68 -12.84
C PRO A 124 7.98 -9.84 -13.07
N GLU A 125 7.69 -10.55 -11.98
CA GLU A 125 6.74 -11.66 -11.95
C GLU A 125 5.30 -11.18 -11.70
N ILE A 126 5.16 -9.97 -11.10
CA ILE A 126 3.88 -9.34 -10.80
C ILE A 126 4.01 -7.82 -10.88
N ILE A 127 2.96 -7.16 -11.31
CA ILE A 127 2.87 -5.70 -11.40
C ILE A 127 1.59 -5.25 -10.70
N PHE A 128 1.71 -4.28 -9.82
CA PHE A 128 0.58 -3.56 -9.24
C PHE A 128 0.44 -2.19 -9.88
N ILE A 129 -0.76 -1.66 -9.91
CA ILE A 129 -1.07 -0.32 -10.42
C ILE A 129 -1.73 0.45 -9.30
N TRP A 130 -1.22 1.63 -9.00
CA TRP A 130 -1.78 2.52 -7.98
C TRP A 130 -3.25 2.84 -8.28
N TRP A 131 -4.10 2.81 -7.26
CA TRP A 131 -5.55 2.90 -7.42
C TRP A 131 -6.05 4.20 -8.12
N ILE A 132 -5.38 5.35 -7.90
CA ILE A 132 -5.69 6.64 -8.59
C ILE A 132 -5.08 6.69 -10.00
N SER A 133 -4.18 5.77 -10.36
CA SER A 133 -3.57 5.78 -11.69
C SER A 133 -4.63 5.79 -12.80
N PRO A 134 -4.44 6.57 -13.88
CA PRO A 134 -5.30 6.45 -15.06
C PRO A 134 -5.09 5.13 -15.82
N LEU A 135 -4.00 4.41 -15.53
CA LEU A 135 -3.72 3.11 -16.15
C LEU A 135 -4.69 2.04 -15.64
N SER A 136 -5.20 1.24 -16.56
CA SER A 136 -5.88 -0.02 -16.27
C SER A 136 -4.91 -1.21 -16.36
N PRO A 137 -5.25 -2.39 -15.82
CA PRO A 137 -4.49 -3.61 -16.06
C PRO A 137 -4.35 -3.91 -17.57
N GLU A 138 -5.39 -3.68 -18.36
CA GLU A 138 -5.43 -3.89 -19.81
C GLU A 138 -4.42 -2.99 -20.56
N ASP A 139 -4.28 -1.72 -20.14
CA ASP A 139 -3.30 -0.80 -20.71
C ASP A 139 -1.87 -1.31 -20.55
N VAL A 140 -1.59 -1.92 -19.38
CA VAL A 140 -0.27 -2.49 -19.06
C VAL A 140 -0.06 -3.82 -19.79
N LEU A 141 -1.06 -4.69 -19.80
CA LEU A 141 -1.02 -6.01 -20.46
C LEU A 141 -0.85 -5.89 -21.97
N ASN A 142 -1.50 -4.89 -22.59
CA ASN A 142 -1.45 -4.67 -24.03
C ASN A 142 -0.30 -3.75 -24.49
N ASN A 143 0.56 -3.29 -23.56
CA ASN A 143 1.69 -2.46 -23.91
C ASN A 143 2.77 -3.27 -24.66
N PRO A 144 3.03 -3.02 -25.94
CA PRO A 144 3.97 -3.81 -26.73
C PRO A 144 5.40 -3.78 -26.18
N LYS A 145 5.77 -2.71 -25.48
CA LYS A 145 7.09 -2.60 -24.83
C LYS A 145 7.28 -3.57 -23.67
N PHE A 146 6.19 -4.10 -23.10
CA PHE A 146 6.21 -5.03 -21.97
C PHE A 146 5.95 -6.48 -22.35
N ALA A 147 5.72 -6.79 -23.62
CA ALA A 147 5.28 -8.12 -24.09
C ALA A 147 6.18 -9.29 -23.63
N THR A 148 7.46 -9.03 -23.38
CA THR A 148 8.42 -10.06 -22.94
C THR A 148 8.43 -10.32 -21.44
N ILE A 149 7.85 -9.44 -20.62
CA ILE A 149 7.86 -9.49 -19.16
C ILE A 149 7.02 -10.67 -18.64
N LYS A 150 7.51 -11.38 -17.63
CA LYS A 150 6.82 -12.52 -17.01
C LYS A 150 5.42 -12.14 -16.50
N ALA A 151 5.27 -11.01 -15.83
CA ALA A 151 4.00 -10.53 -15.33
C ALA A 151 2.96 -10.38 -16.44
N ILE A 152 3.36 -9.92 -17.63
CA ILE A 152 2.48 -9.76 -18.79
C ILE A 152 2.07 -11.13 -19.36
N LYS A 153 3.05 -12.00 -19.60
CA LYS A 153 2.80 -13.36 -20.13
C LYS A 153 1.87 -14.17 -19.24
N ASN A 154 1.99 -14.00 -17.93
CA ASN A 154 1.22 -14.72 -16.92
C ASN A 154 -0.02 -13.94 -16.44
N LYS A 155 -0.34 -12.79 -17.05
CA LYS A 155 -1.47 -11.91 -16.67
C LYS A 155 -1.49 -11.52 -15.20
N GLN A 156 -0.30 -11.34 -14.60
CA GLN A 156 -0.11 -10.95 -13.20
C GLN A 156 0.01 -9.43 -13.08
N VAL A 157 -1.04 -8.73 -13.49
CA VAL A 157 -1.16 -7.26 -13.43
C VAL A 157 -2.45 -6.92 -12.70
N TYR A 158 -2.36 -6.18 -11.59
CA TYR A 158 -3.49 -5.90 -10.73
C TYR A 158 -3.55 -4.41 -10.37
N LYS A 159 -4.74 -3.82 -10.44
CA LYS A 159 -4.97 -2.50 -9.86
C LYS A 159 -5.25 -2.66 -8.37
N LEU A 160 -4.59 -1.82 -7.56
CA LEU A 160 -4.84 -1.79 -6.12
C LEU A 160 -6.28 -1.32 -5.83
N PRO A 161 -6.90 -1.80 -4.74
CA PRO A 161 -8.22 -1.34 -4.34
C PRO A 161 -8.19 0.16 -3.99
N THR A 162 -9.34 0.82 -4.11
CA THR A 162 -9.53 2.24 -3.80
C THR A 162 -9.40 2.47 -2.30
N MET A 163 -8.16 2.58 -1.82
CA MET A 163 -7.82 2.77 -0.41
C MET A 163 -6.68 3.78 -0.30
N ASP A 164 -6.79 4.70 0.67
CA ASP A 164 -5.67 5.56 1.03
C ASP A 164 -4.57 4.77 1.73
N ILE A 165 -3.33 4.97 1.29
CA ILE A 165 -2.15 4.29 1.84
C ILE A 165 -1.63 4.92 3.13
N GLY A 166 -1.77 6.24 3.28
CA GLY A 166 -1.31 7.03 4.43
C GLY A 166 -2.26 6.97 5.63
N GLY A 167 -3.01 5.90 5.78
CA GLY A 167 -4.00 5.78 6.83
C GLY A 167 -4.25 4.35 7.31
N PRO A 168 -5.30 4.16 8.12
CA PRO A 168 -5.58 2.86 8.76
C PRO A 168 -5.85 1.71 7.79
N ARG A 169 -5.97 1.93 6.47
CA ARG A 169 -6.16 0.89 5.46
C ARG A 169 -4.87 0.28 4.93
N ALA A 170 -3.69 0.83 5.26
CA ALA A 170 -2.40 0.35 4.77
C ALA A 170 -2.17 -1.17 4.98
N PRO A 171 -2.48 -1.78 6.15
CA PRO A 171 -2.38 -3.23 6.33
C PRO A 171 -3.27 -4.04 5.38
N LEU A 172 -4.48 -3.56 5.05
CA LEU A 172 -5.36 -4.24 4.11
C LEU A 172 -4.82 -4.20 2.67
N ILE A 173 -4.13 -3.12 2.28
CA ILE A 173 -3.48 -3.05 0.97
C ILE A 173 -2.36 -4.10 0.89
N SER A 174 -1.55 -4.23 1.96
CA SER A 174 -0.53 -5.28 2.04
C SER A 174 -1.15 -6.69 1.99
N LEU A 175 -2.30 -6.91 2.63
CA LEU A 175 -3.05 -8.17 2.56
C LEU A 175 -3.52 -8.45 1.13
N PHE A 176 -4.09 -7.46 0.44
CA PHE A 176 -4.50 -7.61 -0.96
C PHE A 176 -3.32 -8.00 -1.86
N ILE A 177 -2.17 -7.33 -1.70
CA ILE A 177 -0.94 -7.62 -2.44
C ILE A 177 -0.49 -9.05 -2.17
N ALA A 178 -0.46 -9.47 -0.90
CA ALA A 178 -0.07 -10.81 -0.48
C ALA A 178 -0.95 -11.89 -1.11
N LEU A 179 -2.26 -11.69 -1.13
CA LEU A 179 -3.23 -12.59 -1.75
C LEU A 179 -3.02 -12.74 -3.26
N LYS A 180 -2.81 -11.63 -3.98
CA LYS A 180 -2.56 -11.68 -5.42
C LYS A 180 -1.19 -12.28 -5.75
N ALA A 181 -0.19 -11.99 -4.93
CA ALA A 181 1.15 -12.50 -5.15
C ALA A 181 1.30 -13.98 -4.75
N HIS A 182 0.69 -14.39 -3.66
CA HIS A 182 0.92 -15.69 -3.02
C HIS A 182 -0.39 -16.41 -2.63
N PRO A 183 -1.33 -16.65 -3.57
CA PRO A 183 -2.66 -17.19 -3.26
C PRO A 183 -2.61 -18.51 -2.50
N GLU A 184 -1.62 -19.38 -2.78
CA GLU A 184 -1.48 -20.67 -2.10
C GLU A 184 -1.19 -20.54 -0.59
N ALA A 185 -0.52 -19.46 -0.16
CA ALA A 185 -0.26 -19.21 1.25
C ALA A 185 -1.54 -18.89 2.05
N PHE A 186 -2.61 -18.50 1.36
CA PHE A 186 -3.88 -18.12 1.96
C PHE A 186 -5.02 -19.11 1.65
N LYS A 187 -4.69 -20.28 1.09
CA LYS A 187 -5.68 -21.30 0.79
C LYS A 187 -6.44 -21.73 2.05
N GLY A 188 -7.76 -21.79 1.96
CA GLY A 188 -8.65 -22.15 3.07
C GLY A 188 -8.89 -21.05 4.10
N VAL A 189 -8.41 -19.82 3.85
CA VAL A 189 -8.68 -18.66 4.70
C VAL A 189 -9.90 -17.91 4.16
N ASP A 190 -10.83 -17.60 5.03
CA ASP A 190 -11.93 -16.67 4.72
C ASP A 190 -11.43 -15.23 4.82
N ILE A 191 -11.00 -14.70 3.70
CA ILE A 191 -10.44 -13.35 3.61
C ILE A 191 -11.50 -12.29 3.87
N ASN A 192 -12.74 -12.53 3.41
CA ASN A 192 -13.82 -11.57 3.62
C ASN A 192 -14.18 -11.47 5.10
N ALA A 193 -14.08 -12.56 5.87
CA ALA A 193 -14.24 -12.51 7.32
C ALA A 193 -13.15 -11.63 7.98
N ILE A 194 -11.89 -11.72 7.52
CA ILE A 194 -10.77 -10.89 8.02
C ILE A 194 -11.02 -9.41 7.68
N VAL A 195 -11.37 -9.11 6.44
CA VAL A 195 -11.66 -7.74 5.99
C VAL A 195 -12.85 -7.16 6.75
N LYS A 196 -13.90 -7.95 6.95
CA LYS A 196 -15.10 -7.56 7.70
C LYS A 196 -14.76 -7.22 9.15
N ASP A 197 -14.04 -8.09 9.83
CA ASP A 197 -13.59 -7.86 11.20
C ASP A 197 -12.67 -6.63 11.31
N TYR A 198 -11.77 -6.44 10.35
CA TYR A 198 -10.92 -5.26 10.28
C TYR A 198 -11.72 -3.96 10.22
N TYR A 199 -12.67 -3.86 9.31
CA TYR A 199 -13.49 -2.65 9.17
C TYR A 199 -14.37 -2.39 10.40
N LYS A 200 -14.91 -3.44 11.03
CA LYS A 200 -15.66 -3.32 12.27
C LYS A 200 -14.81 -2.73 13.41
N VAL A 201 -13.59 -3.25 13.59
CA VAL A 201 -12.73 -2.83 14.71
C VAL A 201 -12.06 -1.48 14.45
N VAL A 202 -11.55 -1.26 13.23
CA VAL A 202 -10.76 -0.06 12.92
C VAL A 202 -11.63 1.15 12.61
N PHE A 203 -12.77 0.93 11.95
CA PHE A 203 -13.65 2.02 11.48
C PHE A 203 -15.00 2.07 12.18
N ASP A 204 -15.25 1.18 13.15
CA ASP A 204 -16.52 1.07 13.88
C ASP A 204 -17.74 0.84 12.97
N LEU A 205 -17.56 0.18 11.80
CA LEU A 205 -18.62 -0.11 10.83
C LEU A 205 -19.42 -1.36 11.23
N ASN A 206 -20.72 -1.36 10.97
CA ASN A 206 -21.56 -2.56 11.08
C ASN A 206 -21.50 -3.44 9.81
N ASP A 207 -22.15 -4.60 9.84
CA ASP A 207 -22.12 -5.58 8.75
C ASP A 207 -22.59 -5.03 7.39
N ALA A 208 -23.66 -4.23 7.40
CA ALA A 208 -24.20 -3.65 6.16
C ALA A 208 -23.30 -2.57 5.57
N GLU A 209 -22.63 -1.82 6.45
CA GLU A 209 -21.68 -0.76 6.04
C GLU A 209 -20.36 -1.34 5.50
N VAL A 210 -19.98 -2.55 5.92
CA VAL A 210 -18.74 -3.21 5.44
C VAL A 210 -18.93 -3.87 4.09
N GLU A 211 -20.15 -4.31 3.74
CA GLU A 211 -20.42 -5.07 2.52
C GLU A 211 -19.80 -4.48 1.23
N PRO A 212 -19.81 -3.14 1.00
CA PRO A 212 -19.20 -2.54 -0.18
C PRO A 212 -17.66 -2.66 -0.24
N PHE A 213 -17.00 -3.00 0.87
CA PHE A 213 -15.55 -3.11 0.97
C PHE A 213 -15.03 -4.54 0.87
N LEU A 214 -15.92 -5.54 0.80
CA LEU A 214 -15.51 -6.94 0.65
C LEU A 214 -14.90 -7.19 -0.73
N TRP A 215 -13.98 -8.14 -0.77
CA TRP A 215 -13.26 -8.48 -2.01
C TRP A 215 -13.92 -9.68 -2.69
N HIS A 216 -14.52 -9.43 -3.87
CA HIS A 216 -15.17 -10.42 -4.72
C HIS A 216 -14.24 -10.97 -5.80
#